data_c0994a51305bcf59afb50e23afd48cb6
#
_entry.id   c0994a51305bcf59afb50e23afd48cb6
#
_cell.length_a   1.000
_cell.length_b   1.000
_cell.length_c   1.000
_cell.angle_alpha   90.00
_cell.angle_beta   90.00
_cell.angle_gamma   90.00
#
_symmetry.space_group_name_H-M   'P 1'
#
loop_
_entity.id
_entity.type
_entity.pdbx_description
1 polymer ?
#
loop_
_entity_poly.entity_id
_entity_poly.type
_entity_poly.pdbx_seq_one_letter_code
_entity_poly.pdbx_strand_id
1 'polypeptide(L)'
;MHAHGALAWAAAGVLPINEQGIAMRPFHLFWAVLALLAGCSNGAGTHSPTATTEIHQPEAVSEHSRQLGWRGDRFAVATANPLASEAGAAMLRAGGSAIDAAIAAQMVLGLVEPQSSGIGGGAFLLHYDGRQSVAFDGRETAPAAAGEDLFLQADGKPMGFHKAVIGGRAVGVPGAVRMLETAHAEYGRLPWASLFEPAIRLAELGFPVGQRLHALLQADPYLRLDRQAAAHFYDHTGQPVAVGSTLRNPELAAVMRRIAGEGSRALHEGEIAQAIVHKVRSHPDNPGKLSLGDLAAYQPQRRLPYCSGYAPPQPTAPRRYRICGFPPPGSGAIAIAQILGILGNTVARSLSLADPQWMHYYSEASRLAFADRARYVADPAFVAAPAGSWHSLVAPDYLAARAQLIKADSSMKVAAPGVPEALTTQQQPSMPEQVEYGTSHLSIVDGLGNALAMTSTIEDAFGARQMVRGFLLNNQLSDFSFLPRDDRGLPIANRVEPGKRPRSSMSPTLVFDEETGELVLSGGSPGGALIIHYTAKLLLATLNWQLTPQEAIDLPNFGSLNGPTLLEEGRFPPVFVDDLGSLGHEVSQIGMSSGLQAISRGVRGLSGGADPRREGRVVGE
;
A
#
# COMPACT_ATOMS: atom_id res chain seq x y z
N MET A 1 1.63 -42.96 8.06
CA MET A 1 0.53 -43.02 7.09
C MET A 1 -0.46 -41.92 7.45
N HIS A 2 -0.28 -40.74 6.95
CA HIS A 2 -1.27 -39.68 7.03
C HIS A 2 -1.21 -38.92 5.69
N ALA A 3 -2.31 -38.90 4.97
CA ALA A 3 -2.47 -38.32 3.65
C ALA A 3 -2.44 -36.79 3.76
N HIS A 4 -1.48 -36.18 3.11
CA HIS A 4 -1.51 -34.76 2.81
C HIS A 4 -2.45 -34.53 1.62
N GLY A 5 -3.65 -33.99 1.89
CA GLY A 5 -4.53 -33.45 0.87
C GLY A 5 -3.94 -32.15 0.33
N ALA A 6 -3.15 -32.23 -0.74
CA ALA A 6 -2.72 -31.07 -1.48
C ALA A 6 -3.93 -30.47 -2.21
N LEU A 7 -4.31 -29.25 -1.90
CA LEU A 7 -5.24 -28.44 -2.69
C LEU A 7 -4.60 -28.13 -4.04
N ALA A 8 -4.83 -29.01 -5.03
CA ALA A 8 -4.43 -28.79 -6.40
C ALA A 8 -5.47 -27.92 -7.10
N TRP A 9 -5.18 -26.67 -7.30
CA TRP A 9 -5.83 -25.86 -8.32
C TRP A 9 -5.26 -26.29 -9.68
N ALA A 10 -5.93 -27.24 -10.34
CA ALA A 10 -5.56 -27.70 -11.67
C ALA A 10 -5.78 -26.57 -12.68
N ALA A 11 -4.72 -26.17 -13.36
CA ALA A 11 -4.81 -25.41 -14.58
C ALA A 11 -5.61 -26.21 -15.62
N ALA A 12 -6.77 -25.69 -16.03
CA ALA A 12 -7.53 -26.24 -17.13
C ALA A 12 -6.72 -26.09 -18.41
N GLY A 13 -6.25 -27.22 -18.95
CA GLY A 13 -5.50 -27.29 -20.21
C GLY A 13 -6.39 -26.91 -21.39
N VAL A 14 -5.86 -26.03 -22.22
CA VAL A 14 -6.40 -25.68 -23.52
C VAL A 14 -6.18 -26.89 -24.43
N LEU A 15 -7.27 -27.49 -24.95
CA LEU A 15 -7.23 -28.43 -26.04
C LEU A 15 -7.18 -27.69 -27.40
N PRO A 16 -6.42 -28.19 -28.40
CA PRO A 16 -6.29 -27.50 -29.67
C PRO A 16 -7.57 -27.67 -30.53
N ILE A 17 -8.02 -26.56 -31.08
CA ILE A 17 -9.10 -26.52 -32.06
C ILE A 17 -8.51 -26.88 -33.43
N ASN A 18 -9.11 -27.89 -34.08
CA ASN A 18 -8.77 -28.36 -35.41
C ASN A 18 -9.45 -27.48 -36.46
N GLU A 19 -8.68 -27.02 -37.45
CA GLU A 19 -9.15 -26.27 -38.60
C GLU A 19 -9.96 -27.18 -39.54
N GLN A 20 -11.19 -26.81 -39.83
CA GLN A 20 -11.77 -27.09 -41.15
C GLN A 20 -12.79 -26.02 -41.51
N GLY A 21 -12.49 -25.27 -42.55
CA GLY A 21 -13.31 -24.21 -43.08
C GLY A 21 -14.48 -24.71 -43.95
N ILE A 22 -15.54 -23.91 -43.97
CA ILE A 22 -16.48 -23.83 -45.12
C ILE A 22 -16.93 -22.38 -45.27
N ALA A 23 -16.93 -21.92 -46.49
CA ALA A 23 -17.12 -20.56 -46.96
C ALA A 23 -18.56 -20.24 -47.36
N MET A 24 -18.87 -18.91 -47.37
CA MET A 24 -19.82 -18.17 -48.20
C MET A 24 -21.34 -18.34 -47.94
N ARG A 25 -22.18 -17.35 -48.02
CA ARG A 25 -22.30 -16.02 -48.68
C ARG A 25 -23.49 -15.21 -48.10
N PRO A 26 -23.65 -13.91 -48.44
CA PRO A 26 -24.53 -12.97 -47.78
C PRO A 26 -25.91 -12.82 -48.43
N PHE A 27 -26.90 -12.29 -47.70
CA PHE A 27 -28.12 -11.73 -48.30
C PHE A 27 -28.53 -10.42 -47.65
N HIS A 28 -28.92 -9.53 -48.51
CA HIS A 28 -29.25 -8.11 -48.35
C HIS A 28 -30.70 -7.85 -47.89
N LEU A 29 -30.89 -6.65 -47.32
CA LEU A 29 -31.98 -5.68 -47.49
C LEU A 29 -33.41 -6.03 -47.03
N PHE A 30 -34.05 -5.14 -46.29
CA PHE A 30 -35.11 -4.14 -46.65
C PHE A 30 -35.66 -3.53 -45.35
N TRP A 31 -35.59 -2.22 -45.20
CA TRP A 31 -36.59 -1.14 -45.26
C TRP A 31 -37.91 -1.45 -44.51
N ALA A 32 -38.57 -0.61 -43.75
CA ALA A 32 -38.76 0.80 -43.60
C ALA A 32 -39.84 1.04 -42.49
N VAL A 33 -39.73 2.09 -41.71
CA VAL A 33 -40.58 3.32 -41.63
C VAL A 33 -41.99 3.25 -41.01
N LEU A 34 -42.26 4.29 -40.22
CA LEU A 34 -43.46 4.99 -39.69
C LEU A 34 -43.84 4.62 -38.26
N ALA A 35 -43.73 5.49 -37.33
CA ALA A 35 -44.18 6.90 -37.05
C ALA A 35 -45.50 6.97 -36.27
N LEU A 36 -45.41 7.72 -35.16
CA LEU A 36 -46.43 8.54 -34.48
C LEU A 36 -47.59 7.84 -33.72
N LEU A 37 -47.68 8.04 -32.43
CA LEU A 37 -48.65 8.95 -31.80
C LEU A 37 -48.45 9.05 -30.28
N ALA A 38 -48.72 10.24 -29.80
CA ALA A 38 -48.50 10.76 -28.46
C ALA A 38 -49.43 10.16 -27.40
N GLY A 39 -48.96 10.15 -26.16
CA GLY A 39 -49.78 9.97 -24.98
C GLY A 39 -49.01 10.41 -23.73
N CYS A 40 -49.31 11.59 -23.24
CA CYS A 40 -48.79 12.15 -21.98
C CYS A 40 -49.28 11.36 -20.76
N SER A 41 -48.41 11.06 -19.79
CA SER A 41 -48.76 11.20 -18.41
C SER A 41 -47.51 11.33 -17.52
N ASN A 42 -47.55 12.28 -16.62
CA ASN A 42 -46.53 12.74 -15.69
C ASN A 42 -46.15 11.68 -14.67
N GLY A 43 -44.85 11.60 -14.39
CA GLY A 43 -44.29 10.90 -13.25
C GLY A 43 -42.78 11.22 -13.17
N ALA A 44 -42.45 12.45 -12.78
CA ALA A 44 -41.06 12.84 -12.58
C ALA A 44 -40.53 12.23 -11.28
N GLY A 45 -39.94 11.03 -11.39
CA GLY A 45 -39.01 10.52 -10.42
C GLY A 45 -37.59 10.85 -10.90
N THR A 46 -37.00 11.90 -10.38
CA THR A 46 -35.60 12.22 -10.59
C THR A 46 -34.75 11.19 -9.86
N HIS A 47 -34.44 10.07 -10.51
CA HIS A 47 -33.29 9.27 -10.13
C HIS A 47 -32.04 10.02 -10.60
N SER A 48 -31.38 10.71 -9.67
CA SER A 48 -29.99 11.06 -9.85
C SER A 48 -29.21 9.78 -10.16
N PRO A 49 -28.40 9.73 -11.21
CA PRO A 49 -27.51 8.62 -11.39
C PRO A 49 -26.56 8.63 -10.19
N THR A 50 -26.64 7.61 -9.34
CA THR A 50 -25.58 7.25 -8.41
C THR A 50 -24.35 7.05 -9.29
N ALA A 51 -23.39 7.97 -9.21
CA ALA A 51 -22.09 7.76 -9.78
C ALA A 51 -21.54 6.50 -9.11
N THR A 52 -21.51 5.41 -9.84
CA THR A 52 -20.72 4.24 -9.50
C THR A 52 -19.28 4.74 -9.48
N THR A 53 -18.72 4.90 -8.29
CA THR A 53 -17.32 5.20 -8.11
C THR A 53 -16.59 3.98 -8.69
N GLU A 54 -16.03 4.13 -9.90
CA GLU A 54 -15.12 3.11 -10.42
C GLU A 54 -14.01 2.94 -9.41
N ILE A 55 -13.93 1.75 -8.80
CA ILE A 55 -12.82 1.39 -7.91
C ILE A 55 -11.61 1.23 -8.81
N HIS A 56 -10.88 2.32 -8.99
CA HIS A 56 -9.65 2.30 -9.74
C HIS A 56 -8.60 1.49 -8.98
N GLN A 57 -8.01 0.53 -9.69
CA GLN A 57 -6.87 -0.19 -9.19
C GLN A 57 -5.70 0.79 -9.01
N PRO A 58 -5.01 0.76 -7.84
CA PRO A 58 -3.96 1.73 -7.55
C PRO A 58 -2.79 1.74 -8.54
N GLU A 59 -2.51 0.61 -9.19
CA GLU A 59 -1.38 0.49 -10.11
C GLU A 59 -1.60 -0.66 -11.10
N ALA A 60 -1.08 -0.51 -12.34
CA ALA A 60 -1.18 -1.56 -13.35
C ALA A 60 -0.44 -2.85 -12.94
N VAL A 61 -1.00 -3.99 -13.30
CA VAL A 61 -0.35 -5.30 -13.18
C VAL A 61 0.73 -5.37 -14.27
N SER A 62 1.97 -5.68 -13.90
CA SER A 62 2.96 -6.20 -14.84
C SER A 62 2.59 -7.66 -15.16
N GLU A 63 3.12 -8.22 -16.26
CA GLU A 63 2.90 -9.63 -16.58
C GLU A 63 3.10 -10.53 -15.35
N HIS A 64 2.13 -11.43 -15.11
CA HIS A 64 2.18 -12.37 -13.98
C HIS A 64 3.30 -13.39 -14.20
N SER A 65 4.47 -13.16 -13.62
CA SER A 65 5.61 -14.07 -13.72
C SER A 65 5.66 -15.02 -12.52
N ARG A 66 5.52 -16.33 -12.75
CA ARG A 66 5.63 -17.32 -11.67
C ARG A 66 6.97 -17.20 -10.96
N GLN A 67 6.91 -16.90 -9.65
CA GLN A 67 8.08 -16.87 -8.78
C GLN A 67 8.26 -18.23 -8.09
N LEU A 68 9.51 -18.65 -7.97
CA LEU A 68 9.86 -19.78 -7.11
C LEU A 68 10.15 -19.23 -5.70
N GLY A 69 9.60 -19.85 -4.66
CA GLY A 69 9.93 -19.50 -3.28
C GLY A 69 11.42 -19.64 -3.02
N TRP A 70 11.99 -18.68 -2.30
CA TRP A 70 13.39 -18.68 -1.91
C TRP A 70 13.61 -19.34 -0.55
N ARG A 71 14.79 -19.96 -0.33
CA ARG A 71 15.22 -20.52 0.96
C ARG A 71 16.70 -20.26 1.19
N GLY A 72 17.08 -20.05 2.45
CA GLY A 72 18.46 -19.87 2.91
C GLY A 72 18.54 -19.84 4.42
N ASP A 73 19.74 -19.64 4.96
CA ASP A 73 19.98 -19.81 6.39
C ASP A 73 20.54 -18.56 7.08
N ARG A 74 21.17 -17.65 6.34
CA ARG A 74 21.90 -16.52 6.93
C ARG A 74 21.14 -15.22 6.93
N PHE A 75 20.76 -14.75 5.76
CA PHE A 75 20.03 -13.50 5.60
C PHE A 75 19.18 -13.51 4.32
N ALA A 76 18.18 -12.65 4.29
CA ALA A 76 17.34 -12.45 3.12
C ALA A 76 16.90 -10.99 2.96
N VAL A 77 16.78 -10.55 1.72
CA VAL A 77 16.23 -9.25 1.29
C VAL A 77 15.17 -9.51 0.24
N ALA A 78 13.94 -9.10 0.50
CA ALA A 78 12.82 -9.17 -0.43
C ALA A 78 12.35 -7.75 -0.74
N THR A 79 12.40 -7.36 -2.02
CA THR A 79 11.95 -6.04 -2.49
C THR A 79 11.20 -6.14 -3.80
N ALA A 80 10.54 -5.04 -4.21
CA ALA A 80 9.77 -4.96 -5.43
C ALA A 80 10.59 -5.02 -6.73
N ASN A 81 11.93 -4.91 -6.64
CA ASN A 81 12.82 -4.93 -7.81
C ASN A 81 14.12 -5.70 -7.55
N PRO A 82 14.59 -6.56 -8.47
CA PRO A 82 15.79 -7.36 -8.29
C PRO A 82 17.05 -6.55 -7.99
N LEU A 83 17.23 -5.39 -8.63
CA LEU A 83 18.41 -4.51 -8.42
C LEU A 83 18.44 -3.97 -6.99
N ALA A 84 17.28 -3.68 -6.41
CA ALA A 84 17.18 -3.22 -5.04
C ALA A 84 17.45 -4.36 -4.03
N SER A 85 16.95 -5.57 -4.31
CA SER A 85 17.24 -6.74 -3.47
C SER A 85 18.75 -7.07 -3.48
N GLU A 86 19.41 -7.00 -4.63
CA GLU A 86 20.87 -7.20 -4.73
C GLU A 86 21.65 -6.11 -4.00
N ALA A 87 21.22 -4.85 -4.08
CA ALA A 87 21.86 -3.76 -3.35
C ALA A 87 21.79 -3.98 -1.82
N GLY A 88 20.62 -4.34 -1.31
CA GLY A 88 20.45 -4.69 0.11
C GLY A 88 21.28 -5.90 0.52
N ALA A 89 21.27 -6.98 -0.27
CA ALA A 89 22.06 -8.18 -0.02
C ALA A 89 23.57 -7.90 -0.05
N ALA A 90 24.04 -7.00 -0.92
CA ALA A 90 25.44 -6.58 -0.95
C ALA A 90 25.87 -5.92 0.37
N MET A 91 25.01 -5.09 0.97
CA MET A 91 25.29 -4.51 2.29
C MET A 91 25.37 -5.58 3.39
N LEU A 92 24.48 -6.57 3.36
CA LEU A 92 24.52 -7.69 4.34
C LEU A 92 25.77 -8.55 4.17
N ARG A 93 26.22 -8.82 2.93
CA ARG A 93 27.50 -9.51 2.64
C ARG A 93 28.71 -8.73 3.15
N ALA A 94 28.64 -7.41 3.13
CA ALA A 94 29.68 -6.55 3.67
C ALA A 94 29.67 -6.43 5.21
N GLY A 95 28.79 -7.16 5.91
CA GLY A 95 28.67 -7.11 7.37
C GLY A 95 27.72 -6.03 7.90
N GLY A 96 26.93 -5.42 7.04
CA GLY A 96 25.92 -4.42 7.38
C GLY A 96 24.73 -5.02 8.14
N SER A 97 23.94 -4.13 8.73
CA SER A 97 22.69 -4.44 9.43
C SER A 97 21.49 -4.48 8.47
N ALA A 98 20.34 -4.92 8.98
CA ALA A 98 19.08 -4.83 8.24
C ALA A 98 18.73 -3.38 7.85
N ILE A 99 19.12 -2.39 8.67
CA ILE A 99 18.94 -0.95 8.37
C ILE A 99 19.85 -0.53 7.20
N ASP A 100 21.12 -0.94 7.20
CA ASP A 100 22.04 -0.63 6.09
C ASP A 100 21.52 -1.18 4.76
N ALA A 101 21.03 -2.43 4.79
CA ALA A 101 20.44 -3.07 3.63
C ALA A 101 19.16 -2.35 3.14
N ALA A 102 18.31 -1.90 4.08
CA ALA A 102 17.09 -1.17 3.75
C ALA A 102 17.39 0.18 3.08
N ILE A 103 18.41 0.90 3.56
CA ILE A 103 18.82 2.18 2.97
C ILE A 103 19.30 1.97 1.54
N ALA A 104 20.24 1.03 1.31
CA ALA A 104 20.74 0.74 -0.02
C ALA A 104 19.64 0.29 -0.99
N ALA A 105 18.75 -0.60 -0.53
CA ALA A 105 17.61 -1.05 -1.31
C ALA A 105 16.64 0.09 -1.64
N GLN A 106 16.32 0.97 -0.66
CA GLN A 106 15.41 2.10 -0.87
C GLN A 106 15.98 3.14 -1.84
N MET A 107 17.28 3.43 -1.78
CA MET A 107 17.91 4.34 -2.74
C MET A 107 17.85 3.79 -4.17
N VAL A 108 18.02 2.48 -4.33
CA VAL A 108 17.86 1.83 -5.64
C VAL A 108 16.39 1.81 -6.07
N LEU A 109 15.43 1.50 -5.18
CA LEU A 109 13.98 1.55 -5.49
C LEU A 109 13.56 2.93 -6.00
N GLY A 110 14.01 4.01 -5.36
CA GLY A 110 13.71 5.37 -5.81
C GLY A 110 14.26 5.72 -7.20
N LEU A 111 15.21 4.94 -7.71
CA LEU A 111 15.75 5.05 -9.06
C LEU A 111 15.02 4.16 -10.07
N VAL A 112 14.79 2.87 -9.74
CA VAL A 112 14.28 1.86 -10.68
C VAL A 112 12.76 1.71 -10.65
N GLU A 113 12.12 2.13 -9.56
CA GLU A 113 10.66 2.23 -9.37
C GLU A 113 10.24 3.64 -8.95
N PRO A 114 10.62 4.69 -9.70
CA PRO A 114 10.36 6.08 -9.32
C PRO A 114 8.86 6.43 -9.25
N GLN A 115 8.01 5.61 -9.87
CA GLN A 115 6.56 5.75 -9.82
C GLN A 115 5.96 5.42 -8.45
N SER A 116 6.67 4.66 -7.61
CA SER A 116 6.11 4.10 -6.37
C SER A 116 6.67 4.73 -5.10
N SER A 117 7.98 5.02 -5.06
CA SER A 117 8.66 5.56 -3.88
C SER A 117 9.94 6.30 -4.24
N GLY A 118 10.48 7.08 -3.31
CA GLY A 118 11.73 7.79 -3.52
C GLY A 118 12.09 8.77 -2.41
N ILE A 119 13.21 9.49 -2.60
CA ILE A 119 13.72 10.47 -1.63
C ILE A 119 12.80 11.70 -1.44
N GLY A 120 11.87 11.92 -2.38
CA GLY A 120 10.87 12.97 -2.31
C GLY A 120 9.59 12.59 -1.56
N GLY A 121 9.55 11.43 -0.92
CA GLY A 121 8.41 10.85 -0.24
C GLY A 121 8.62 10.54 1.24
N GLY A 122 7.79 9.63 1.77
CA GLY A 122 7.83 9.17 3.15
C GLY A 122 7.84 7.66 3.30
N ALA A 123 7.95 7.19 4.55
CA ALA A 123 7.96 5.77 4.84
C ALA A 123 7.54 5.47 6.28
N PHE A 124 7.09 4.23 6.50
CA PHE A 124 6.97 3.58 7.80
C PHE A 124 7.93 2.40 7.87
N LEU A 125 8.75 2.36 8.92
CA LEU A 125 9.73 1.33 9.14
C LEU A 125 9.52 0.69 10.51
N LEU A 126 9.43 -0.65 10.56
CA LEU A 126 9.54 -1.45 11.77
C LEU A 126 10.90 -2.14 11.78
N HIS A 127 11.61 -2.05 12.89
CA HIS A 127 12.87 -2.72 13.10
C HIS A 127 12.82 -3.57 14.39
N TYR A 128 13.35 -4.79 14.32
CA TYR A 128 13.58 -5.68 15.44
C TYR A 128 15.09 -5.96 15.55
N ASP A 129 15.67 -5.65 16.71
CA ASP A 129 17.10 -5.75 16.98
C ASP A 129 17.53 -7.07 17.65
N GLY A 130 16.69 -8.10 17.57
CA GLY A 130 16.87 -9.37 18.26
C GLY A 130 16.30 -9.40 19.69
N ARG A 131 15.83 -8.26 20.21
CA ARG A 131 15.28 -8.11 21.58
C ARG A 131 13.97 -7.34 21.62
N GLN A 132 13.93 -6.19 20.97
CA GLN A 132 12.79 -5.28 20.97
C GLN A 132 12.49 -4.77 19.56
N SER A 133 11.25 -4.39 19.36
CA SER A 133 10.81 -3.77 18.10
C SER A 133 10.61 -2.28 18.31
N VAL A 134 10.99 -1.49 17.31
CA VAL A 134 10.80 -0.04 17.23
C VAL A 134 10.16 0.34 15.90
N ALA A 135 9.38 1.41 15.90
CA ALA A 135 8.79 1.99 14.71
C ALA A 135 9.40 3.37 14.43
N PHE A 136 9.85 3.59 13.19
CA PHE A 136 10.31 4.90 12.73
C PHE A 136 9.31 5.49 11.75
N ASP A 137 8.78 6.67 12.09
CA ASP A 137 7.78 7.42 11.32
C ASP A 137 8.45 8.49 10.49
N GLY A 138 8.61 8.20 9.21
CA GLY A 138 9.06 9.14 8.18
C GLY A 138 7.91 9.67 7.31
N ARG A 139 6.66 9.65 7.83
CA ARG A 139 5.49 10.16 7.12
C ARG A 139 5.62 11.65 6.86
N GLU A 140 5.17 12.10 5.72
CA GLU A 140 5.13 13.50 5.36
C GLU A 140 4.24 14.30 6.31
N THR A 141 4.59 15.57 6.54
CA THR A 141 3.76 16.50 7.27
C THR A 141 3.15 17.55 6.35
N ALA A 142 1.97 18.03 6.69
CA ALA A 142 1.39 19.19 6.02
C ALA A 142 2.25 20.43 6.28
N PRO A 143 2.54 21.29 5.27
CA PRO A 143 3.22 22.57 5.48
C PRO A 143 2.50 23.44 6.50
N ALA A 144 3.23 24.29 7.20
CA ALA A 144 2.68 25.21 8.20
C ALA A 144 1.60 26.15 7.64
N ALA A 145 1.63 26.43 6.35
CA ALA A 145 0.63 27.27 5.66
C ALA A 145 -0.57 26.46 5.10
N ALA A 146 -0.62 25.14 5.28
CA ALA A 146 -1.73 24.31 4.79
C ALA A 146 -2.91 24.37 5.77
N GLY A 147 -4.05 24.90 5.35
CA GLY A 147 -5.29 24.94 6.11
C GLY A 147 -6.24 23.79 5.76
N GLU A 148 -7.33 23.68 6.53
CA GLU A 148 -8.36 22.65 6.33
C GLU A 148 -9.08 22.77 4.96
N ASP A 149 -8.99 23.92 4.30
CA ASP A 149 -9.55 24.26 3.00
C ASP A 149 -8.65 23.84 1.82
N LEU A 150 -7.50 23.21 2.08
CA LEU A 150 -6.47 22.92 1.07
C LEU A 150 -7.03 22.26 -0.20
N PHE A 151 -8.01 21.38 -0.06
CA PHE A 151 -8.61 20.62 -1.16
C PHE A 151 -10.04 21.06 -1.50
N LEU A 152 -10.45 22.24 -1.05
CA LEU A 152 -11.74 22.82 -1.43
C LEU A 152 -11.60 23.75 -2.63
N GLN A 153 -12.64 23.74 -3.47
CA GLN A 153 -12.85 24.72 -4.52
C GLN A 153 -13.45 26.00 -3.92
N ALA A 154 -13.51 27.07 -4.71
CA ALA A 154 -14.07 28.35 -4.26
C ALA A 154 -15.56 28.27 -3.83
N ASP A 155 -16.30 27.28 -4.33
CA ASP A 155 -17.69 27.00 -3.96
C ASP A 155 -17.83 26.09 -2.73
N GLY A 156 -16.73 25.75 -2.06
CA GLY A 156 -16.69 24.90 -0.87
C GLY A 156 -16.78 23.38 -1.16
N LYS A 157 -16.88 22.98 -2.43
CA LYS A 157 -16.89 21.56 -2.80
C LYS A 157 -15.48 20.97 -2.84
N PRO A 158 -15.31 19.67 -2.61
CA PRO A 158 -14.02 19.02 -2.75
C PRO A 158 -13.54 19.08 -4.22
N MET A 159 -12.24 19.17 -4.38
CA MET A 159 -11.59 19.09 -5.70
C MET A 159 -11.67 17.65 -6.24
N GLY A 160 -11.71 17.50 -7.57
CA GLY A 160 -11.46 16.21 -8.19
C GLY A 160 -10.00 15.76 -7.93
N PHE A 161 -9.77 14.45 -7.80
CA PHE A 161 -8.48 13.88 -7.36
C PHE A 161 -7.30 14.41 -8.20
N HIS A 162 -7.27 14.19 -9.50
CA HIS A 162 -6.16 14.62 -10.34
C HIS A 162 -5.94 16.14 -10.34
N LYS A 163 -7.01 16.94 -10.19
CA LYS A 163 -6.89 18.39 -10.03
C LYS A 163 -6.23 18.79 -8.72
N ALA A 164 -6.41 17.99 -7.67
CA ALA A 164 -5.80 18.22 -6.38
C ALA A 164 -4.31 17.81 -6.34
N VAL A 165 -3.95 16.69 -6.97
CA VAL A 165 -2.63 16.06 -6.80
C VAL A 165 -1.59 16.49 -7.83
N ILE A 166 -1.98 16.85 -9.06
CA ILE A 166 -1.01 17.26 -10.08
C ILE A 166 -0.51 18.68 -9.79
N GLY A 167 0.77 18.81 -9.50
CA GLY A 167 1.37 20.10 -9.13
C GLY A 167 1.85 20.17 -7.68
N GLY A 168 1.95 21.36 -7.13
CA GLY A 168 2.54 21.59 -5.80
C GLY A 168 1.60 21.40 -4.62
N ARG A 169 0.27 21.50 -4.81
CA ARG A 169 -0.74 21.59 -3.73
C ARG A 169 -0.69 20.45 -2.74
N ALA A 170 -0.60 19.21 -3.25
CA ALA A 170 -0.63 18.00 -2.44
C ALA A 170 0.74 17.55 -1.93
N VAL A 171 1.82 18.31 -2.20
CA VAL A 171 3.16 17.95 -1.76
C VAL A 171 3.32 18.20 -0.27
N GLY A 172 3.53 17.11 0.48
CA GLY A 172 3.92 17.13 1.89
C GLY A 172 5.44 17.25 2.07
N VAL A 173 5.86 17.58 3.29
CA VAL A 173 7.28 17.66 3.65
C VAL A 173 7.89 16.25 3.57
N PRO A 174 8.86 15.97 2.70
CA PRO A 174 9.47 14.64 2.58
C PRO A 174 10.15 14.18 3.86
N GLY A 175 9.92 12.92 4.24
CA GLY A 175 10.43 12.40 5.51
C GLY A 175 11.32 11.16 5.41
N ALA A 176 11.30 10.42 4.28
CA ALA A 176 11.95 9.13 4.15
C ALA A 176 13.46 9.16 4.46
N VAL A 177 14.21 10.10 3.87
CA VAL A 177 15.66 10.15 4.02
C VAL A 177 16.06 10.49 5.46
N ARG A 178 15.39 11.46 6.11
CA ARG A 178 15.70 11.85 7.49
C ARG A 178 15.35 10.75 8.48
N MET A 179 14.26 10.01 8.22
CA MET A 179 13.91 8.84 9.00
C MET A 179 14.97 7.74 8.87
N LEU A 180 15.43 7.44 7.65
CA LEU A 180 16.48 6.44 7.41
C LEU A 180 17.79 6.82 8.06
N GLU A 181 18.19 8.10 8.02
CA GLU A 181 19.37 8.59 8.74
C GLU A 181 19.24 8.42 10.26
N THR A 182 18.06 8.72 10.83
CA THR A 182 17.80 8.51 12.24
C THR A 182 17.89 7.02 12.63
N ALA A 183 17.31 6.13 11.82
CA ALA A 183 17.39 4.70 12.05
C ALA A 183 18.85 4.18 11.90
N HIS A 184 19.59 4.71 10.93
CA HIS A 184 21.00 4.38 10.72
C HIS A 184 21.88 4.81 11.90
N ALA A 185 21.64 5.98 12.48
CA ALA A 185 22.40 6.45 13.64
C ALA A 185 22.24 5.53 14.86
N GLU A 186 21.11 4.81 14.99
CA GLU A 186 20.87 3.88 16.10
C GLU A 186 21.34 2.43 15.77
N TYR A 187 21.13 1.97 14.52
CA TYR A 187 21.26 0.55 14.14
C TYR A 187 22.14 0.27 12.94
N GLY A 188 22.68 1.29 12.29
CA GLY A 188 23.63 1.17 11.17
C GLY A 188 24.97 0.61 11.61
N ARG A 189 25.65 -0.09 10.74
CA ARG A 189 26.98 -0.68 10.94
C ARG A 189 27.99 -0.24 9.89
N LEU A 190 27.55 -0.06 8.66
CA LEU A 190 28.36 0.42 7.58
C LEU A 190 28.38 1.95 7.55
N PRO A 191 29.42 2.58 7.01
CA PRO A 191 29.43 4.03 6.83
C PRO A 191 28.23 4.50 5.98
N TRP A 192 27.53 5.52 6.42
CA TRP A 192 26.34 6.08 5.75
C TRP A 192 26.55 6.29 4.25
N ALA A 193 27.69 6.90 3.88
CA ALA A 193 27.98 7.22 2.48
C ALA A 193 28.04 5.98 1.57
N SER A 194 28.54 4.84 2.09
CA SER A 194 28.68 3.61 1.31
C SER A 194 27.33 3.00 0.90
N LEU A 195 26.26 3.30 1.65
CA LEU A 195 24.91 2.78 1.39
C LEU A 195 24.27 3.37 0.12
N PHE A 196 24.78 4.48 -0.36
CA PHE A 196 24.31 5.17 -1.58
C PHE A 196 25.04 4.71 -2.85
N GLU A 197 26.20 4.10 -2.73
CA GLU A 197 27.03 3.73 -3.87
C GLU A 197 26.35 2.84 -4.91
N PRO A 198 25.55 1.81 -4.53
CA PRO A 198 24.84 0.99 -5.51
C PRO A 198 23.86 1.81 -6.37
N ALA A 199 23.11 2.71 -5.76
CA ALA A 199 22.16 3.56 -6.47
C ALA A 199 22.86 4.63 -7.32
N ILE A 200 23.90 5.26 -6.80
CA ILE A 200 24.72 6.24 -7.54
C ILE A 200 25.30 5.60 -8.80
N ARG A 201 25.88 4.41 -8.67
CA ARG A 201 26.47 3.69 -9.79
C ARG A 201 25.43 3.33 -10.85
N LEU A 202 24.24 2.83 -10.44
CA LEU A 202 23.15 2.52 -11.36
C LEU A 202 22.61 3.80 -12.03
N ALA A 203 22.51 4.90 -11.31
CA ALA A 203 22.05 6.16 -11.87
C ALA A 203 23.03 6.73 -12.93
N GLU A 204 24.32 6.52 -12.78
CA GLU A 204 25.35 7.00 -13.73
C GLU A 204 25.56 6.06 -14.93
N LEU A 205 25.70 4.76 -14.65
CA LEU A 205 25.95 3.77 -15.70
C LEU A 205 24.67 3.41 -16.45
N GLY A 206 23.52 3.56 -15.78
CA GLY A 206 22.19 3.21 -16.27
C GLY A 206 21.73 1.84 -15.80
N PHE A 207 20.43 1.64 -15.87
CA PHE A 207 19.74 0.40 -15.56
C PHE A 207 18.73 0.09 -16.66
N PRO A 208 18.36 -1.19 -16.89
CA PRO A 208 17.35 -1.54 -17.88
C PRO A 208 15.96 -1.10 -17.40
N VAL A 209 15.20 -0.44 -18.27
CA VAL A 209 13.80 -0.07 -18.02
C VAL A 209 12.97 -1.33 -17.87
N GLY A 210 12.28 -1.48 -16.72
CA GLY A 210 11.37 -2.59 -16.46
C GLY A 210 10.04 -2.43 -17.21
N GLN A 211 9.32 -3.54 -17.36
CA GLN A 211 8.01 -3.55 -18.03
C GLN A 211 6.99 -2.73 -17.25
N ARG A 212 7.04 -2.79 -15.93
CA ARG A 212 6.16 -2.04 -15.04
C ARG A 212 6.35 -0.52 -15.20
N LEU A 213 7.58 -0.03 -15.15
CA LEU A 213 7.86 1.40 -15.35
C LEU A 213 7.34 1.87 -16.71
N HIS A 214 7.63 1.11 -17.78
CA HIS A 214 7.15 1.43 -19.13
C HIS A 214 5.62 1.51 -19.21
N ALA A 215 4.91 0.50 -18.69
CA ALA A 215 3.45 0.44 -18.72
C ALA A 215 2.80 1.60 -17.97
N LEU A 216 3.34 1.98 -16.80
CA LEU A 216 2.84 3.11 -16.01
C LEU A 216 3.15 4.47 -16.66
N LEU A 217 4.31 4.63 -17.29
CA LEU A 217 4.62 5.81 -18.11
C LEU A 217 3.67 5.97 -19.30
N GLN A 218 3.27 4.85 -19.90
CA GLN A 218 2.31 4.85 -21.02
C GLN A 218 0.91 5.21 -20.55
N ALA A 219 0.51 4.74 -19.38
CA ALA A 219 -0.82 4.97 -18.81
C ALA A 219 -0.99 6.37 -18.24
N ASP A 220 0.08 7.02 -17.75
CA ASP A 220 -0.01 8.35 -17.13
C ASP A 220 0.00 9.47 -18.20
N PRO A 221 -1.10 10.24 -18.34
CA PRO A 221 -1.18 11.31 -19.32
C PRO A 221 -0.54 12.62 -18.84
N TYR A 222 -0.22 12.74 -17.54
CA TYR A 222 0.13 14.02 -16.90
C TYR A 222 1.64 14.20 -16.70
N LEU A 223 2.39 13.14 -16.42
CA LEU A 223 3.82 13.24 -16.12
C LEU A 223 4.63 13.92 -17.22
N ARG A 224 4.25 13.68 -18.49
CA ARG A 224 4.88 14.30 -19.67
C ARG A 224 4.70 15.82 -19.74
N LEU A 225 3.81 16.41 -18.95
CA LEU A 225 3.62 17.86 -18.89
C LEU A 225 4.72 18.55 -18.07
N ASP A 226 5.39 17.82 -17.20
CA ASP A 226 6.58 18.31 -16.49
C ASP A 226 7.82 18.20 -17.39
N ARG A 227 8.50 19.32 -17.65
CA ARG A 227 9.64 19.36 -18.58
C ARG A 227 10.79 18.45 -18.20
N GLN A 228 11.11 18.32 -16.91
CA GLN A 228 12.20 17.46 -16.46
C GLN A 228 11.82 15.98 -16.59
N ALA A 229 10.61 15.62 -16.18
CA ALA A 229 10.10 14.28 -16.33
C ALA A 229 9.93 13.87 -17.81
N ALA A 230 9.44 14.78 -18.66
CA ALA A 230 9.33 14.54 -20.10
C ALA A 230 10.70 14.24 -20.72
N ALA A 231 11.72 15.05 -20.41
CA ALA A 231 13.07 14.85 -20.93
C ALA A 231 13.76 13.58 -20.42
N HIS A 232 13.31 13.05 -19.27
CA HIS A 232 13.90 11.88 -18.63
C HIS A 232 13.21 10.57 -19.02
N PHE A 233 11.88 10.55 -19.05
CA PHE A 233 11.09 9.34 -19.21
C PHE A 233 10.51 9.11 -20.60
N TYR A 234 10.57 10.10 -21.48
CA TYR A 234 9.98 10.03 -22.82
C TYR A 234 11.00 10.40 -23.89
N ASP A 235 10.83 9.79 -25.07
CA ASP A 235 11.65 10.12 -26.25
C ASP A 235 11.16 11.41 -26.93
N HIS A 236 11.87 11.80 -28.00
CA HIS A 236 11.54 13.01 -28.78
C HIS A 236 10.17 12.96 -29.49
N THR A 237 9.54 11.78 -29.57
CA THR A 237 8.18 11.59 -30.11
C THR A 237 7.12 11.61 -29.02
N GLY A 238 7.51 11.70 -27.75
CA GLY A 238 6.63 11.67 -26.59
C GLY A 238 6.21 10.25 -26.18
N GLN A 239 6.90 9.21 -26.70
CA GLN A 239 6.68 7.83 -26.26
C GLN A 239 7.53 7.52 -25.02
N PRO A 240 7.03 6.68 -24.09
CA PRO A 240 7.81 6.22 -22.96
C PRO A 240 9.12 5.54 -23.40
N VAL A 241 10.18 5.67 -22.59
CA VAL A 241 11.42 4.92 -22.78
C VAL A 241 11.13 3.43 -22.91
N ALA A 242 11.74 2.77 -23.90
CA ALA A 242 11.42 1.38 -24.25
C ALA A 242 11.89 0.39 -23.17
N VAL A 243 11.13 -0.70 -22.97
CA VAL A 243 11.51 -1.81 -22.09
C VAL A 243 12.90 -2.35 -22.50
N GLY A 244 13.76 -2.59 -21.52
CA GLY A 244 15.13 -3.06 -21.71
C GLY A 244 16.13 -2.00 -22.17
N SER A 245 15.68 -0.79 -22.55
CA SER A 245 16.60 0.31 -22.84
C SER A 245 17.31 0.78 -21.57
N THR A 246 18.51 1.34 -21.73
CA THR A 246 19.29 1.83 -20.60
C THR A 246 18.87 3.25 -20.22
N LEU A 247 18.28 3.40 -19.03
CA LEU A 247 17.93 4.71 -18.45
C LEU A 247 19.02 5.15 -17.47
N ARG A 248 19.49 6.40 -17.60
CA ARG A 248 20.49 7.02 -16.72
C ARG A 248 19.89 8.24 -16.04
N ASN A 249 20.30 8.49 -14.79
CA ASN A 249 19.83 9.66 -14.03
C ASN A 249 20.99 10.35 -13.29
N PRO A 250 21.90 11.04 -14.01
CA PRO A 250 23.07 11.70 -13.41
C PRO A 250 22.67 12.83 -12.43
N GLU A 251 21.52 13.47 -12.61
CA GLU A 251 21.03 14.49 -11.66
C GLU A 251 20.70 13.87 -10.31
N LEU A 252 20.01 12.73 -10.29
CA LEU A 252 19.72 12.00 -9.04
C LEU A 252 21.01 11.46 -8.41
N ALA A 253 21.97 10.98 -9.21
CA ALA A 253 23.29 10.58 -8.70
C ALA A 253 23.98 11.72 -7.96
N ALA A 254 23.93 12.95 -8.50
CA ALA A 254 24.50 14.12 -7.86
C ALA A 254 23.80 14.45 -6.53
N VAL A 255 22.46 14.35 -6.48
CA VAL A 255 21.68 14.52 -5.23
C VAL A 255 22.08 13.45 -4.20
N MET A 256 22.14 12.19 -4.61
CA MET A 256 22.53 11.07 -3.73
C MET A 256 23.94 11.25 -3.16
N ARG A 257 24.92 11.75 -3.94
CA ARG A 257 26.26 12.09 -3.43
C ARG A 257 26.22 13.17 -2.38
N ARG A 258 25.37 14.20 -2.56
CA ARG A 258 25.21 15.24 -1.55
C ARG A 258 24.63 14.65 -0.25
N ILE A 259 23.60 13.80 -0.35
CA ILE A 259 23.01 13.13 0.82
C ILE A 259 24.02 12.18 1.47
N ALA A 260 24.80 11.44 0.70
CA ALA A 260 25.86 10.56 1.20
C ALA A 260 26.93 11.31 2.00
N GLY A 261 27.30 12.52 1.57
CA GLY A 261 28.35 13.34 2.21
C GLY A 261 27.83 14.24 3.33
N GLU A 262 26.59 14.72 3.25
CA GLU A 262 26.06 15.76 4.14
C GLU A 262 24.90 15.26 5.03
N GLY A 263 24.50 13.99 4.87
CA GLY A 263 23.29 13.45 5.52
C GLY A 263 21.99 13.99 4.91
N SER A 264 20.87 13.72 5.58
CA SER A 264 19.55 14.20 5.16
C SER A 264 19.43 15.72 5.07
N ARG A 265 20.32 16.43 5.75
CA ARG A 265 20.40 17.90 5.70
C ARG A 265 20.49 18.40 4.26
N ALA A 266 21.23 17.70 3.39
CA ALA A 266 21.35 18.06 1.97
C ALA A 266 20.00 18.20 1.25
N LEU A 267 18.99 17.39 1.63
CA LEU A 267 17.64 17.43 1.05
C LEU A 267 16.77 18.51 1.69
N HIS A 268 16.97 18.80 2.98
CA HIS A 268 16.09 19.66 3.77
C HIS A 268 16.58 21.12 3.87
N GLU A 269 17.83 21.38 3.47
CA GLU A 269 18.45 22.70 3.50
C GLU A 269 19.24 22.97 2.21
N GLY A 270 19.63 24.22 1.97
CA GLY A 270 20.47 24.61 0.84
C GLY A 270 19.79 24.51 -0.53
N GLU A 271 20.57 24.22 -1.57
CA GLU A 271 20.14 24.31 -2.97
C GLU A 271 19.05 23.31 -3.36
N ILE A 272 19.09 22.08 -2.82
CA ILE A 272 18.09 21.05 -3.15
C ILE A 272 16.75 21.44 -2.53
N ALA A 273 16.76 21.88 -1.27
CA ALA A 273 15.56 22.38 -0.60
C ALA A 273 14.96 23.60 -1.35
N GLN A 274 15.81 24.54 -1.78
CA GLN A 274 15.37 25.68 -2.60
C GLN A 274 14.72 25.24 -3.91
N ALA A 275 15.31 24.25 -4.59
CA ALA A 275 14.76 23.70 -5.84
C ALA A 275 13.40 23.01 -5.60
N ILE A 276 13.25 22.26 -4.51
CA ILE A 276 11.97 21.64 -4.11
C ILE A 276 10.89 22.72 -3.89
N VAL A 277 11.19 23.70 -3.02
CA VAL A 277 10.24 24.77 -2.69
C VAL A 277 9.86 25.59 -3.93
N HIS A 278 10.84 25.91 -4.77
CA HIS A 278 10.58 26.60 -6.03
C HIS A 278 9.64 25.80 -6.92
N LYS A 279 9.93 24.50 -7.14
CA LYS A 279 9.10 23.60 -7.97
C LYS A 279 7.67 23.53 -7.47
N VAL A 280 7.48 23.35 -6.17
CA VAL A 280 6.16 23.26 -5.52
C VAL A 280 5.37 24.57 -5.65
N ARG A 281 6.02 25.70 -5.42
CA ARG A 281 5.34 27.01 -5.35
C ARG A 281 5.13 27.68 -6.72
N SER A 282 5.91 27.31 -7.73
CA SER A 282 5.85 27.92 -9.06
C SER A 282 4.99 27.15 -10.06
N HIS A 283 4.27 26.09 -9.63
CA HIS A 283 3.37 25.40 -10.56
C HIS A 283 2.26 26.35 -11.03
N PRO A 284 2.04 26.51 -12.36
CA PRO A 284 1.18 27.57 -12.89
C PRO A 284 -0.29 27.43 -12.46
N ASP A 285 -0.80 26.19 -12.43
CA ASP A 285 -2.23 25.94 -12.21
C ASP A 285 -2.54 25.49 -10.79
N ASN A 286 -1.58 24.84 -10.11
CA ASN A 286 -1.80 24.21 -8.81
C ASN A 286 -0.59 24.35 -7.87
N PRO A 287 -0.22 25.59 -7.50
CA PRO A 287 0.91 25.84 -6.61
C PRO A 287 0.66 25.30 -5.21
N GLY A 288 1.72 24.79 -4.54
CA GLY A 288 1.67 24.32 -3.18
C GLY A 288 2.14 25.37 -2.16
N LYS A 289 2.09 24.98 -0.89
CA LYS A 289 2.39 25.89 0.25
C LYS A 289 3.71 25.57 0.96
N LEU A 290 4.46 24.56 0.52
CA LEU A 290 5.72 24.12 1.12
C LEU A 290 6.74 25.27 1.19
N SER A 291 7.44 25.40 2.32
CA SER A 291 8.47 26.41 2.56
C SER A 291 9.80 25.79 2.99
N LEU A 292 10.87 26.56 2.91
CA LEU A 292 12.19 26.16 3.44
C LEU A 292 12.14 25.91 4.96
N GLY A 293 11.30 26.67 5.68
CA GLY A 293 11.07 26.47 7.11
C GLY A 293 10.44 25.11 7.43
N ASP A 294 9.48 24.67 6.60
CA ASP A 294 8.85 23.35 6.76
C ASP A 294 9.86 22.22 6.55
N LEU A 295 10.70 22.32 5.50
CA LEU A 295 11.75 21.34 5.23
C LEU A 295 12.78 21.28 6.38
N ALA A 296 13.31 22.41 6.82
CA ALA A 296 14.31 22.48 7.87
C ALA A 296 13.78 21.97 9.22
N ALA A 297 12.53 22.27 9.54
CA ALA A 297 11.90 21.91 10.81
C ALA A 297 11.41 20.45 10.89
N TYR A 298 11.34 19.73 9.77
CA TYR A 298 10.83 18.35 9.77
C TYR A 298 11.66 17.44 10.68
N GLN A 299 10.96 16.65 11.50
CA GLN A 299 11.55 15.64 12.37
C GLN A 299 10.80 14.31 12.21
N PRO A 300 11.49 13.20 11.93
CA PRO A 300 10.89 11.88 12.02
C PRO A 300 10.54 11.55 13.46
N GLN A 301 9.59 10.63 13.66
CA GLN A 301 9.18 10.25 15.01
C GLN A 301 9.58 8.80 15.29
N ARG A 302 10.12 8.55 16.49
CA ARG A 302 10.28 7.19 17.04
C ARG A 302 9.03 6.84 17.82
N ARG A 303 8.41 5.70 17.48
CA ARG A 303 7.15 5.23 18.08
C ARG A 303 7.30 3.82 18.62
N LEU A 304 6.40 3.44 19.53
CA LEU A 304 6.21 2.03 19.90
C LEU A 304 5.37 1.36 18.82
N PRO A 305 5.74 0.16 18.33
CA PRO A 305 4.89 -0.60 17.43
C PRO A 305 3.52 -0.88 18.05
N TYR A 306 2.49 -0.92 17.23
CA TYR A 306 1.18 -1.38 17.64
C TYR A 306 1.14 -2.90 17.52
N CYS A 307 1.04 -3.60 18.65
CA CYS A 307 1.05 -5.06 18.68
C CYS A 307 -0.28 -5.61 19.22
N SER A 308 -0.75 -6.71 18.61
CA SER A 308 -1.94 -7.45 19.03
C SER A 308 -1.64 -8.95 19.09
N GLY A 309 -2.28 -9.65 20.02
CA GLY A 309 -2.22 -11.11 20.11
C GLY A 309 -3.11 -11.76 19.05
N TYR A 310 -2.66 -12.88 18.50
CA TYR A 310 -3.43 -13.69 17.55
C TYR A 310 -3.25 -15.18 17.82
N ALA A 311 -4.37 -15.90 17.90
CA ALA A 311 -4.40 -17.35 18.06
C ALA A 311 -5.13 -17.97 16.86
N PRO A 312 -4.42 -18.57 15.89
CA PRO A 312 -5.05 -19.24 14.77
C PRO A 312 -5.87 -20.43 15.22
N PRO A 313 -6.95 -20.77 14.51
CA PRO A 313 -7.77 -21.94 14.81
C PRO A 313 -7.00 -23.23 14.46
N GLN A 314 -6.29 -23.81 15.42
CA GLN A 314 -5.59 -25.09 15.24
C GLN A 314 -6.09 -26.14 16.23
N PRO A 315 -6.35 -27.39 15.77
CA PRO A 315 -6.91 -28.43 16.63
C PRO A 315 -5.89 -29.10 17.58
N THR A 316 -4.57 -28.99 17.35
CA THR A 316 -3.58 -29.89 18.01
C THR A 316 -2.46 -29.22 18.78
N ALA A 317 -2.22 -27.93 18.65
CA ALA A 317 -1.31 -27.15 19.50
C ALA A 317 -1.63 -25.67 19.35
N PRO A 318 -2.21 -25.02 20.34
CA PRO A 318 -2.56 -23.61 20.27
C PRO A 318 -1.27 -22.78 20.26
N ARG A 319 -0.77 -22.44 19.08
CA ARG A 319 0.25 -21.42 18.94
C ARG A 319 -0.40 -20.06 19.08
N ARG A 320 0.26 -19.17 19.79
CA ARG A 320 -0.12 -17.78 19.89
C ARG A 320 0.95 -16.93 19.24
N TYR A 321 0.52 -15.91 18.54
CA TYR A 321 1.42 -14.98 17.87
C TYR A 321 1.17 -13.57 18.36
N ARG A 322 2.23 -12.79 18.42
CA ARG A 322 2.18 -11.34 18.59
C ARG A 322 2.45 -10.70 17.24
N ILE A 323 1.43 -10.07 16.67
CA ILE A 323 1.50 -9.36 15.39
C ILE A 323 1.74 -7.89 15.70
N CYS A 324 2.87 -7.35 15.25
CA CYS A 324 3.28 -5.97 15.44
C CYS A 324 3.28 -5.24 14.10
N GLY A 325 2.55 -4.14 14.01
CA GLY A 325 2.49 -3.26 12.85
C GLY A 325 2.72 -1.81 13.23
N PHE A 326 2.54 -0.91 12.27
CA PHE A 326 2.79 0.50 12.47
C PHE A 326 1.62 1.18 13.21
N PRO A 327 1.88 1.98 14.29
CA PRO A 327 0.84 2.67 15.03
C PRO A 327 0.26 3.86 14.23
N PRO A 328 -0.85 4.50 14.67
CA PRO A 328 -1.32 5.73 14.05
C PRO A 328 -0.22 6.81 13.93
N PRO A 329 -0.17 7.52 12.78
CA PRO A 329 -1.20 7.66 11.74
C PRO A 329 -1.31 6.47 10.78
N GLY A 330 -0.55 5.39 10.98
CA GLY A 330 -0.78 4.11 10.30
C GLY A 330 -2.09 3.48 10.75
N SER A 331 -2.92 3.08 9.80
CA SER A 331 -4.23 2.47 10.09
C SER A 331 -4.23 0.94 9.91
N GLY A 332 -3.22 0.41 9.20
CA GLY A 332 -3.22 -0.98 8.79
C GLY A 332 -3.15 -1.96 9.96
N ALA A 333 -2.29 -1.71 10.93
CA ALA A 333 -2.15 -2.62 12.09
C ALA A 333 -3.46 -2.78 12.86
N ILE A 334 -4.18 -1.68 13.11
CA ILE A 334 -5.49 -1.71 13.79
C ILE A 334 -6.53 -2.42 12.94
N ALA A 335 -6.65 -2.08 11.66
CA ALA A 335 -7.63 -2.69 10.78
C ALA A 335 -7.41 -4.19 10.59
N ILE A 336 -6.15 -4.62 10.42
CA ILE A 336 -5.79 -6.03 10.34
C ILE A 336 -6.15 -6.76 11.65
N ALA A 337 -5.80 -6.18 12.81
CA ALA A 337 -6.12 -6.76 14.10
C ALA A 337 -7.64 -6.88 14.32
N GLN A 338 -8.44 -5.89 13.87
CA GLN A 338 -9.90 -5.97 13.90
C GLN A 338 -10.42 -7.08 12.98
N ILE A 339 -9.96 -7.15 11.71
CA ILE A 339 -10.38 -8.21 10.78
C ILE A 339 -10.11 -9.58 11.38
N LEU A 340 -8.88 -9.83 11.83
CA LEU A 340 -8.49 -11.11 12.43
C LEU A 340 -9.28 -11.42 13.70
N GLY A 341 -9.46 -10.45 14.57
CA GLY A 341 -10.18 -10.61 15.82
C GLY A 341 -11.69 -10.81 15.64
N ILE A 342 -12.32 -10.11 14.69
CA ILE A 342 -13.74 -10.32 14.34
C ILE A 342 -13.93 -11.72 13.75
N LEU A 343 -13.10 -12.14 12.78
CA LEU A 343 -13.13 -13.49 12.21
C LEU A 343 -12.95 -14.57 13.28
N GLY A 344 -12.07 -14.36 14.25
CA GLY A 344 -11.86 -15.26 15.37
C GLY A 344 -13.09 -15.49 16.24
N ASN A 345 -14.05 -14.56 16.23
CA ASN A 345 -15.33 -14.62 16.94
C ASN A 345 -16.48 -15.15 16.06
N THR A 346 -16.22 -15.66 14.85
CA THR A 346 -17.21 -16.21 13.92
C THR A 346 -16.92 -17.68 13.60
N VAL A 347 -17.81 -18.34 12.88
CA VAL A 347 -17.61 -19.71 12.38
C VAL A 347 -16.53 -19.78 11.29
N ALA A 348 -16.14 -18.65 10.68
CA ALA A 348 -15.09 -18.59 9.67
C ALA A 348 -13.76 -19.18 10.14
N ARG A 349 -13.50 -19.18 11.46
CA ARG A 349 -12.31 -19.83 12.05
C ARG A 349 -12.17 -21.32 11.71
N SER A 350 -13.28 -22.02 11.38
CA SER A 350 -13.30 -23.44 11.03
C SER A 350 -13.47 -23.71 9.54
N LEU A 351 -13.63 -22.68 8.71
CA LEU A 351 -13.80 -22.79 7.27
C LEU A 351 -12.47 -22.66 6.52
N SER A 352 -12.42 -23.16 5.30
CA SER A 352 -11.27 -22.98 4.41
C SER A 352 -11.45 -21.77 3.49
N LEU A 353 -10.35 -21.25 2.93
CA LEU A 353 -10.38 -20.16 1.94
C LEU A 353 -11.19 -20.52 0.68
N ALA A 354 -11.29 -21.81 0.35
CA ALA A 354 -12.06 -22.29 -0.81
C ALA A 354 -13.57 -22.27 -0.57
N ASP A 355 -14.01 -21.98 0.64
CA ASP A 355 -15.43 -21.90 0.99
C ASP A 355 -15.94 -20.47 0.77
N PRO A 356 -16.96 -20.22 -0.09
CA PRO A 356 -17.55 -18.90 -0.28
C PRO A 356 -18.07 -18.28 1.02
N GLN A 357 -18.51 -19.11 1.96
CA GLN A 357 -18.95 -18.66 3.29
C GLN A 357 -17.79 -18.03 4.08
N TRP A 358 -16.56 -18.54 3.94
CA TRP A 358 -15.39 -17.91 4.54
C TRP A 358 -15.18 -16.49 4.01
N MET A 359 -15.28 -16.32 2.69
CA MET A 359 -15.13 -15.01 2.04
C MET A 359 -16.25 -14.03 2.44
N HIS A 360 -17.46 -14.54 2.62
CA HIS A 360 -18.56 -13.76 3.19
C HIS A 360 -18.16 -13.15 4.54
N TYR A 361 -17.75 -13.99 5.50
CA TYR A 361 -17.34 -13.51 6.84
C TYR A 361 -16.13 -12.57 6.78
N TYR A 362 -15.17 -12.84 5.90
CA TYR A 362 -14.02 -11.96 5.71
C TYR A 362 -14.44 -10.58 5.20
N SER A 363 -15.32 -10.52 4.22
CA SER A 363 -15.81 -9.26 3.65
C SER A 363 -16.60 -8.45 4.68
N GLU A 364 -17.45 -9.13 5.46
CA GLU A 364 -18.22 -8.49 6.53
C GLU A 364 -17.31 -7.95 7.66
N ALA A 365 -16.33 -8.73 8.10
CA ALA A 365 -15.31 -8.29 9.07
C ALA A 365 -14.51 -7.10 8.56
N SER A 366 -14.18 -7.11 7.26
CA SER A 366 -13.48 -6.01 6.59
C SER A 366 -14.31 -4.72 6.60
N ARG A 367 -15.60 -4.80 6.27
CA ARG A 367 -16.51 -3.64 6.30
C ARG A 367 -16.57 -3.00 7.68
N LEU A 368 -16.67 -3.81 8.72
CA LEU A 368 -16.68 -3.34 10.11
C LEU A 368 -15.38 -2.64 10.49
N ALA A 369 -14.23 -3.20 10.12
CA ALA A 369 -12.91 -2.62 10.39
C ALA A 369 -12.68 -1.30 9.61
N PHE A 370 -13.09 -1.24 8.35
CA PHE A 370 -12.95 -0.04 7.53
C PHE A 370 -13.90 1.08 7.95
N ALA A 371 -15.09 0.75 8.46
CA ALA A 371 -15.98 1.73 9.07
C ALA A 371 -15.34 2.41 10.28
N ASP A 372 -14.72 1.64 11.16
CA ASP A 372 -14.00 2.17 12.33
C ASP A 372 -12.76 2.97 11.92
N ARG A 373 -11.98 2.45 10.95
CA ARG A 373 -10.83 3.14 10.37
C ARG A 373 -11.19 4.54 9.85
N ALA A 374 -12.29 4.63 9.10
CA ALA A 374 -12.74 5.88 8.50
C ALA A 374 -13.10 6.94 9.54
N ARG A 375 -13.58 6.52 10.71
CA ARG A 375 -14.01 7.41 11.78
C ARG A 375 -12.88 7.84 12.71
N TYR A 376 -12.04 6.89 13.13
CA TYR A 376 -11.19 7.08 14.29
C TYR A 376 -9.72 7.33 13.97
N VAL A 377 -9.17 6.69 12.91
CA VAL A 377 -7.72 6.68 12.74
C VAL A 377 -7.22 7.94 12.04
N ALA A 378 -6.35 8.65 12.75
CA ALA A 378 -5.67 9.87 12.29
C ALA A 378 -4.36 10.05 13.07
N ASP A 379 -3.65 11.17 12.85
CA ASP A 379 -2.43 11.52 13.58
C ASP A 379 -2.70 11.69 15.08
N PRO A 380 -2.07 10.89 15.97
CA PRO A 380 -2.31 10.92 17.41
C PRO A 380 -1.84 12.20 18.09
N ALA A 381 -1.02 13.03 17.42
CA ALA A 381 -0.65 14.35 17.93
C ALA A 381 -1.80 15.37 17.83
N PHE A 382 -2.82 15.10 17.00
CA PHE A 382 -3.95 15.98 16.72
C PHE A 382 -5.30 15.37 17.12
N VAL A 383 -5.38 14.05 17.20
CA VAL A 383 -6.64 13.34 17.45
C VAL A 383 -6.42 12.30 18.55
N ALA A 384 -7.16 12.43 19.62
CA ALA A 384 -7.11 11.49 20.74
C ALA A 384 -7.64 10.11 20.32
N ALA A 385 -7.03 9.05 20.86
CA ALA A 385 -7.49 7.68 20.67
C ALA A 385 -8.91 7.49 21.24
N PRO A 386 -9.77 6.69 20.60
CA PRO A 386 -11.10 6.38 21.13
C PRO A 386 -10.97 5.67 22.49
N ALA A 387 -11.82 6.04 23.44
CA ALA A 387 -11.79 5.56 24.83
C ALA A 387 -10.39 5.64 25.51
N GLY A 388 -9.56 6.61 25.10
CA GLY A 388 -8.23 6.87 25.67
C GLY A 388 -7.13 5.92 25.19
N SER A 389 -7.44 4.91 24.36
CA SER A 389 -6.46 3.97 23.83
C SER A 389 -6.85 3.43 22.46
N TRP A 390 -5.90 3.35 21.53
CA TRP A 390 -6.10 2.68 20.24
C TRP A 390 -6.43 1.19 20.37
N HIS A 391 -6.03 0.54 21.48
CA HIS A 391 -6.39 -0.84 21.78
C HIS A 391 -7.87 -1.03 22.11
N SER A 392 -8.62 0.03 22.40
CA SER A 392 -10.07 -0.07 22.58
C SER A 392 -10.80 -0.60 21.36
N LEU A 393 -10.25 -0.34 20.14
CA LEU A 393 -10.78 -0.82 18.87
C LEU A 393 -10.52 -2.33 18.63
N VAL A 394 -9.68 -2.96 19.44
CA VAL A 394 -9.38 -4.40 19.39
C VAL A 394 -9.59 -5.10 20.74
N ALA A 395 -10.29 -4.45 21.66
CA ALA A 395 -10.68 -5.06 22.93
C ALA A 395 -11.54 -6.32 22.67
N PRO A 396 -11.34 -7.43 23.38
CA PRO A 396 -12.05 -8.70 23.12
C PRO A 396 -13.57 -8.53 23.06
N ASP A 397 -14.16 -7.83 24.03
CA ASP A 397 -15.60 -7.61 24.08
C ASP A 397 -16.11 -6.73 22.92
N TYR A 398 -15.33 -5.73 22.53
CA TYR A 398 -15.63 -4.91 21.35
C TYR A 398 -15.64 -5.75 20.07
N LEU A 399 -14.60 -6.57 19.85
CA LEU A 399 -14.49 -7.44 18.67
C LEU A 399 -15.62 -8.48 18.64
N ALA A 400 -15.97 -9.07 19.80
CA ALA A 400 -17.09 -10.00 19.91
C ALA A 400 -18.43 -9.33 19.56
N ALA A 401 -18.67 -8.11 20.07
CA ALA A 401 -19.88 -7.34 19.75
C ALA A 401 -19.94 -6.98 18.25
N ARG A 402 -18.81 -6.62 17.64
CA ARG A 402 -18.73 -6.36 16.18
C ARG A 402 -19.03 -7.64 15.38
N ALA A 403 -18.49 -8.78 15.79
CA ALA A 403 -18.74 -10.06 15.12
C ALA A 403 -20.21 -10.48 15.13
N GLN A 404 -20.98 -10.16 16.20
CA GLN A 404 -22.41 -10.44 16.29
C GLN A 404 -23.26 -9.69 15.26
N LEU A 405 -22.74 -8.64 14.64
CA LEU A 405 -23.43 -7.92 13.57
C LEU A 405 -23.42 -8.68 12.24
N ILE A 406 -22.53 -9.66 12.08
CA ILE A 406 -22.40 -10.47 10.87
C ILE A 406 -23.49 -11.54 10.89
N LYS A 407 -24.36 -11.54 9.87
CA LYS A 407 -25.34 -12.58 9.64
C LYS A 407 -24.77 -13.63 8.70
N ALA A 408 -25.06 -14.90 8.94
CA ALA A 408 -24.54 -16.00 8.14
C ALA A 408 -25.11 -16.07 6.71
N ASP A 409 -26.28 -15.47 6.50
CA ASP A 409 -27.13 -15.63 5.30
C ASP A 409 -27.31 -14.33 4.50
N SER A 410 -26.74 -13.22 4.95
CA SER A 410 -26.93 -11.94 4.26
C SER A 410 -25.83 -10.93 4.54
N SER A 411 -25.38 -10.26 3.47
CA SER A 411 -24.39 -9.17 3.55
C SER A 411 -24.99 -7.91 4.14
N MET A 412 -24.23 -7.21 5.00
CA MET A 412 -24.60 -5.89 5.51
C MET A 412 -24.39 -4.76 4.49
N LYS A 413 -23.76 -5.06 3.35
CA LYS A 413 -23.38 -4.12 2.26
C LYS A 413 -22.44 -3.01 2.71
N VAL A 414 -22.86 -2.17 3.65
CA VAL A 414 -22.10 -1.08 4.27
C VAL A 414 -22.24 -1.17 5.77
N ALA A 415 -21.13 -1.16 6.48
CA ALA A 415 -21.07 -1.17 7.94
C ALA A 415 -21.06 0.25 8.50
N ALA A 416 -21.72 0.45 9.62
CA ALA A 416 -21.54 1.62 10.45
C ALA A 416 -20.33 1.45 11.39
N PRO A 417 -19.60 2.54 11.73
CA PRO A 417 -18.55 2.49 12.74
C PRO A 417 -19.12 2.12 14.10
N GLY A 418 -18.38 1.29 14.85
CA GLY A 418 -18.74 0.92 16.21
C GLY A 418 -18.46 2.05 17.21
N VAL A 419 -18.85 1.81 18.46
CA VAL A 419 -18.60 2.72 19.59
C VAL A 419 -17.89 1.89 20.65
N PRO A 420 -16.55 2.05 20.82
CA PRO A 420 -15.85 1.42 21.94
C PRO A 420 -16.43 1.89 23.29
N GLU A 421 -16.44 1.05 24.29
CA GLU A 421 -16.92 1.42 25.64
C GLU A 421 -16.15 2.64 26.19
N ALA A 422 -16.83 3.41 27.04
CA ALA A 422 -16.31 4.61 27.68
C ALA A 422 -15.95 5.79 26.75
N LEU A 423 -16.54 5.88 25.54
CA LEU A 423 -16.48 7.11 24.75
C LEU A 423 -17.29 8.22 25.45
N THR A 424 -16.58 9.13 26.11
CA THR A 424 -17.16 10.35 26.73
C THR A 424 -17.07 11.58 25.83
N THR A 425 -16.38 11.46 24.68
CA THR A 425 -16.12 12.56 23.73
C THR A 425 -17.09 12.54 22.55
N GLN A 426 -17.32 13.74 21.98
CA GLN A 426 -18.13 13.90 20.79
C GLN A 426 -17.61 13.02 19.65
N GLN A 427 -18.48 12.20 19.07
CA GLN A 427 -18.13 11.30 17.98
C GLN A 427 -17.81 12.10 16.71
N GLN A 428 -16.61 11.92 16.18
CA GLN A 428 -16.22 12.50 14.91
C GLN A 428 -16.95 11.80 13.75
N PRO A 429 -17.26 12.51 12.67
CA PRO A 429 -17.82 11.88 11.47
C PRO A 429 -16.77 11.02 10.75
N SER A 430 -17.25 10.02 10.03
CA SER A 430 -16.38 9.20 9.17
C SER A 430 -15.86 10.03 8.00
N MET A 431 -14.59 9.82 7.65
CA MET A 431 -14.02 10.32 6.41
C MET A 431 -14.72 9.66 5.23
N PRO A 432 -15.17 10.40 4.21
CA PRO A 432 -15.66 9.83 2.95
C PRO A 432 -14.63 8.89 2.32
N GLU A 433 -15.11 7.94 1.53
CA GLU A 433 -14.22 7.09 0.74
C GLU A 433 -13.37 7.94 -0.20
N GLN A 434 -12.09 7.63 -0.27
CA GLN A 434 -11.12 8.34 -1.09
C GLN A 434 -10.09 7.36 -1.61
N VAL A 435 -9.64 7.59 -2.84
CA VAL A 435 -8.66 6.73 -3.51
C VAL A 435 -7.30 6.89 -2.84
N GLU A 436 -6.62 5.78 -2.61
CA GLU A 436 -5.24 5.71 -2.13
C GLU A 436 -4.45 4.83 -3.13
N TYR A 437 -3.22 5.24 -3.51
CA TYR A 437 -2.47 4.61 -4.60
C TYR A 437 -1.10 4.07 -4.18
N GLY A 438 -0.10 4.22 -5.04
CA GLY A 438 1.19 3.58 -5.14
C GLY A 438 2.09 3.53 -3.91
N THR A 439 2.98 2.54 -3.91
CA THR A 439 3.86 2.27 -2.76
C THR A 439 4.90 1.22 -3.15
N SER A 440 6.01 1.12 -2.40
CA SER A 440 6.94 -0.01 -2.41
C SER A 440 7.05 -0.61 -1.01
N HIS A 441 7.24 -1.94 -0.94
CA HIS A 441 7.50 -2.63 0.32
C HIS A 441 8.82 -3.40 0.25
N LEU A 442 9.52 -3.48 1.37
CA LEU A 442 10.70 -4.33 1.55
C LEU A 442 10.68 -5.03 2.91
N SER A 443 11.11 -6.30 2.90
CA SER A 443 11.31 -7.14 4.08
C SER A 443 12.74 -7.64 4.12
N ILE A 444 13.40 -7.55 5.28
CA ILE A 444 14.80 -7.93 5.45
C ILE A 444 14.96 -8.70 6.75
N VAL A 445 15.78 -9.76 6.72
CA VAL A 445 16.31 -10.43 7.89
C VAL A 445 17.82 -10.52 7.72
N ASP A 446 18.59 -10.00 8.68
CA ASP A 446 20.06 -10.00 8.62
C ASP A 446 20.66 -11.28 9.26
N GLY A 447 21.99 -11.45 9.11
CA GLY A 447 22.72 -12.61 9.60
C GLY A 447 22.77 -12.76 11.14
N LEU A 448 22.31 -11.78 11.90
CA LEU A 448 22.16 -11.84 13.36
C LEU A 448 20.72 -12.14 13.78
N GLY A 449 19.80 -12.23 12.82
CA GLY A 449 18.38 -12.44 13.08
C GLY A 449 17.62 -11.15 13.38
N ASN A 450 18.23 -9.97 13.24
CA ASN A 450 17.48 -8.72 13.24
C ASN A 450 16.57 -8.66 12.01
N ALA A 451 15.41 -8.04 12.16
CA ALA A 451 14.43 -8.00 11.08
C ALA A 451 13.92 -6.57 10.84
N LEU A 452 13.51 -6.32 9.61
CA LEU A 452 12.95 -5.06 9.18
C LEU A 452 11.80 -5.30 8.22
N ALA A 453 10.71 -4.54 8.40
CA ALA A 453 9.65 -4.36 7.43
C ALA A 453 9.50 -2.87 7.18
N MET A 454 9.61 -2.41 5.94
CA MET A 454 9.45 -1.01 5.58
C MET A 454 8.54 -0.85 4.37
N THR A 455 7.63 0.11 4.46
CA THR A 455 6.77 0.51 3.36
C THR A 455 7.02 1.99 3.08
N SER A 456 7.38 2.32 1.83
CA SER A 456 7.77 3.65 1.38
C SER A 456 6.94 4.09 0.18
N THR A 457 6.63 5.38 0.08
CA THR A 457 5.70 5.89 -0.93
C THR A 457 5.99 7.34 -1.32
N ILE A 458 5.56 7.70 -2.52
CA ILE A 458 5.30 9.08 -2.96
C ILE A 458 3.81 9.32 -3.21
N GLU A 459 2.95 8.41 -2.81
CA GLU A 459 1.50 8.25 -2.87
C GLU A 459 1.01 7.75 -4.23
N ASP A 460 0.55 8.59 -5.16
CA ASP A 460 0.05 8.15 -6.47
C ASP A 460 1.22 7.80 -7.43
N ALA A 461 0.93 7.09 -8.50
CA ALA A 461 1.94 6.81 -9.52
C ALA A 461 2.60 8.11 -10.00
N PHE A 462 3.94 8.19 -9.85
CA PHE A 462 4.74 9.39 -10.12
C PHE A 462 4.46 10.59 -9.19
N GLY A 463 3.79 10.39 -8.08
CA GLY A 463 3.54 11.40 -7.06
C GLY A 463 2.79 12.61 -7.59
N ALA A 464 3.28 13.79 -7.27
CA ALA A 464 2.73 15.07 -7.74
C ALA A 464 2.97 15.36 -9.24
N ARG A 465 3.56 14.43 -9.99
CA ARG A 465 4.05 14.61 -11.37
C ARG A 465 5.00 15.81 -11.49
N GLN A 466 5.73 16.07 -10.43
CA GLN A 466 6.73 17.14 -10.36
C GLN A 466 8.12 16.54 -10.14
N MET A 467 8.96 16.62 -11.15
CA MET A 467 10.35 16.18 -11.07
C MET A 467 11.27 17.34 -10.72
N VAL A 468 12.19 17.12 -9.79
CA VAL A 468 13.21 18.09 -9.37
C VAL A 468 14.54 17.39 -9.18
N ARG A 469 15.62 17.90 -9.80
CA ARG A 469 16.98 17.34 -9.65
C ARG A 469 17.03 15.81 -9.81
N GLY A 470 16.22 15.25 -10.74
CA GLY A 470 16.20 13.82 -11.04
C GLY A 470 15.32 12.95 -10.14
N PHE A 471 14.57 13.48 -9.18
CA PHE A 471 13.61 12.72 -8.37
C PHE A 471 12.21 13.34 -8.39
N LEU A 472 11.22 12.50 -8.11
CA LEU A 472 9.81 12.91 -8.06
C LEU A 472 9.39 13.34 -6.66
N LEU A 473 8.50 14.32 -6.58
CA LEU A 473 7.90 14.79 -5.34
C LEU A 473 6.60 14.02 -5.05
N ASN A 474 6.34 13.77 -3.78
CA ASN A 474 5.12 13.13 -3.31
C ASN A 474 3.87 14.01 -3.54
N ASN A 475 2.69 13.39 -3.57
CA ASN A 475 1.40 14.05 -3.45
C ASN A 475 0.67 13.63 -2.15
N GLN A 476 1.41 13.37 -1.10
CA GLN A 476 0.97 12.65 0.09
C GLN A 476 -0.16 13.32 0.88
N LEU A 477 -0.32 14.65 0.74
CA LEU A 477 -1.40 15.34 1.43
C LEU A 477 -2.79 14.94 0.92
N SER A 478 -2.87 14.29 -0.27
CA SER A 478 -4.13 13.72 -0.77
C SER A 478 -4.67 12.56 0.08
N ASP A 479 -3.88 11.99 0.99
CA ASP A 479 -4.35 11.02 1.98
C ASP A 479 -5.16 11.67 3.13
N PHE A 480 -5.15 12.99 3.27
CA PHE A 480 -6.11 13.69 4.10
C PHE A 480 -7.50 13.68 3.47
N SER A 481 -8.53 13.83 4.29
CA SER A 481 -9.89 14.08 3.80
C SER A 481 -9.94 15.38 3.01
N PHE A 482 -10.52 15.32 1.79
CA PHE A 482 -10.76 16.53 0.97
C PHE A 482 -11.88 17.39 1.54
N LEU A 483 -12.80 16.78 2.31
CA LEU A 483 -13.78 17.50 3.12
C LEU A 483 -13.26 17.61 4.56
N PRO A 484 -13.13 18.82 5.11
CA PRO A 484 -12.65 18.99 6.49
C PRO A 484 -13.72 18.66 7.54
N ARG A 485 -15.01 18.77 7.14
CA ARG A 485 -16.17 18.66 8.03
C ARG A 485 -17.31 17.90 7.34
N ASP A 486 -18.20 17.31 8.13
CA ASP A 486 -19.46 16.75 7.63
C ASP A 486 -20.52 17.84 7.42
N ASP A 487 -21.71 17.44 6.93
CA ASP A 487 -22.85 18.33 6.66
C ASP A 487 -23.38 19.06 7.93
N ARG A 488 -23.01 18.57 9.12
CA ARG A 488 -23.36 19.20 10.42
C ARG A 488 -22.26 20.14 10.90
N GLY A 489 -21.18 20.32 10.14
CA GLY A 489 -20.03 21.11 10.52
C GLY A 489 -19.07 20.45 11.50
N LEU A 490 -19.23 19.16 11.81
CA LEU A 490 -18.33 18.42 12.70
C LEU A 490 -17.02 18.08 11.98
N PRO A 491 -15.86 18.28 12.63
CA PRO A 491 -14.57 18.07 12.02
C PRO A 491 -14.27 16.59 11.79
N ILE A 492 -13.80 16.24 10.58
CA ILE A 492 -13.31 14.90 10.25
C ILE A 492 -11.93 14.70 10.91
N ALA A 493 -11.71 13.52 11.51
CA ALA A 493 -10.46 13.20 12.22
C ALA A 493 -9.22 13.41 11.34
N ASN A 494 -9.26 12.92 10.11
CA ASN A 494 -8.16 12.98 9.15
C ASN A 494 -8.24 14.21 8.21
N ARG A 495 -8.74 15.38 8.68
CA ARG A 495 -8.68 16.63 7.91
C ARG A 495 -7.27 17.21 7.90
N VAL A 496 -7.00 18.08 6.94
CA VAL A 496 -5.72 18.81 6.86
C VAL A 496 -5.60 19.78 8.04
N GLU A 497 -4.45 19.74 8.70
CA GLU A 497 -4.02 20.73 9.72
C GLU A 497 -2.52 20.98 9.60
N PRO A 498 -2.01 22.18 9.86
CA PRO A 498 -0.58 22.50 9.80
C PRO A 498 0.28 21.54 10.63
N GLY A 499 1.32 20.98 10.04
CA GLY A 499 2.23 20.04 10.71
C GLY A 499 1.70 18.62 10.93
N LYS A 500 0.44 18.35 10.62
CA LYS A 500 -0.20 17.03 10.78
C LYS A 500 0.29 16.04 9.72
N ARG A 501 0.36 14.76 10.10
CA ARG A 501 0.62 13.63 9.21
C ARG A 501 -0.69 13.05 8.71
N PRO A 502 -0.86 12.80 7.40
CA PRO A 502 -2.05 12.14 6.90
C PRO A 502 -2.10 10.67 7.33
N ARG A 503 -3.31 10.15 7.54
CA ARG A 503 -3.52 8.72 7.75
C ARG A 503 -2.90 7.91 6.61
N SER A 504 -2.43 6.70 6.91
CA SER A 504 -1.85 5.80 5.92
C SER A 504 -2.37 4.39 6.06
N SER A 505 -2.53 3.68 4.93
CA SER A 505 -2.81 2.25 4.87
C SER A 505 -1.55 1.38 4.86
N MET A 506 -0.36 1.96 4.78
CA MET A 506 0.90 1.23 4.82
C MET A 506 0.97 0.33 6.07
N SER A 507 1.25 -0.96 5.85
CA SER A 507 1.16 -2.01 6.86
C SER A 507 2.44 -2.84 6.94
N PRO A 508 3.62 -2.24 7.17
CA PRO A 508 4.78 -3.04 7.49
C PRO A 508 4.47 -3.86 8.75
N THR A 509 4.81 -5.15 8.74
CA THR A 509 4.38 -6.09 9.78
C THR A 509 5.51 -7.03 10.17
N LEU A 510 5.69 -7.21 11.49
CA LEU A 510 6.55 -8.23 12.11
C LEU A 510 5.68 -9.15 12.97
N VAL A 511 5.88 -10.45 12.85
CA VAL A 511 5.17 -11.46 13.63
C VAL A 511 6.16 -12.22 14.49
N PHE A 512 5.81 -12.40 15.76
CA PHE A 512 6.59 -13.13 16.74
C PHE A 512 5.77 -14.27 17.31
N ASP A 513 6.41 -15.39 17.58
CA ASP A 513 5.86 -16.42 18.46
C ASP A 513 5.73 -15.83 19.87
N GLU A 514 4.54 -15.93 20.49
CA GLU A 514 4.29 -15.28 21.80
C GLU A 514 5.00 -15.98 22.95
N GLU A 515 5.24 -17.29 22.81
CA GLU A 515 5.87 -18.11 23.85
C GLU A 515 7.40 -17.97 23.85
N THR A 516 8.02 -18.03 22.66
CA THR A 516 9.49 -17.98 22.52
C THR A 516 10.01 -16.54 22.32
N GLY A 517 9.18 -15.61 21.86
CA GLY A 517 9.59 -14.28 21.46
C GLY A 517 10.34 -14.23 20.13
N GLU A 518 10.50 -15.36 19.44
CA GLU A 518 11.24 -15.45 18.18
C GLU A 518 10.45 -14.84 17.01
N LEU A 519 11.18 -14.23 16.08
CA LEU A 519 10.62 -13.75 14.82
C LEU A 519 10.08 -14.92 14.00
N VAL A 520 8.84 -14.80 13.52
CA VAL A 520 8.17 -15.75 12.62
C VAL A 520 8.09 -15.23 11.20
N LEU A 521 7.76 -13.94 11.04
CA LEU A 521 7.51 -13.33 9.73
C LEU A 521 7.86 -11.83 9.75
N SER A 522 8.50 -11.37 8.68
CA SER A 522 8.54 -9.96 8.25
C SER A 522 7.81 -9.86 6.92
N GLY A 523 6.87 -8.95 6.78
CA GLY A 523 6.10 -8.84 5.53
C GLY A 523 5.26 -7.58 5.42
N GLY A 524 4.76 -7.36 4.20
CA GLY A 524 3.86 -6.27 3.84
C GLY A 524 3.73 -6.12 2.34
N SER A 525 2.95 -5.15 1.92
CA SER A 525 2.61 -4.91 0.51
C SER A 525 2.47 -3.43 0.19
N PRO A 526 2.70 -2.99 -1.04
CA PRO A 526 2.08 -1.81 -1.63
C PRO A 526 0.63 -2.09 -2.04
N GLY A 527 -0.10 -1.04 -2.48
CA GLY A 527 -1.43 -1.18 -3.08
C GLY A 527 -2.52 -0.28 -2.47
N GLY A 528 -2.19 0.93 -2.00
CA GLY A 528 -3.13 1.88 -1.43
C GLY A 528 -3.93 1.29 -0.26
N ALA A 529 -5.24 1.52 -0.21
CA ALA A 529 -6.10 0.99 0.85
C ALA A 529 -6.15 -0.55 0.89
N LEU A 530 -5.91 -1.23 -0.24
CA LEU A 530 -5.87 -2.69 -0.35
C LEU A 530 -4.64 -3.32 0.32
N ILE A 531 -3.61 -2.55 0.67
CA ILE A 531 -2.45 -3.02 1.45
C ILE A 531 -2.88 -3.79 2.69
N ILE A 532 -3.94 -3.32 3.36
CA ILE A 532 -4.50 -3.94 4.56
C ILE A 532 -4.96 -5.37 4.27
N HIS A 533 -5.66 -5.58 3.15
CA HIS A 533 -6.16 -6.90 2.74
C HIS A 533 -5.04 -7.83 2.26
N TYR A 534 -4.09 -7.31 1.49
CA TYR A 534 -2.94 -8.09 1.03
C TYR A 534 -2.11 -8.60 2.21
N THR A 535 -1.86 -7.72 3.20
CA THR A 535 -1.14 -8.11 4.42
C THR A 535 -1.96 -9.05 5.30
N ALA A 536 -3.27 -8.82 5.45
CA ALA A 536 -4.15 -9.74 6.17
C ALA A 536 -4.20 -11.14 5.53
N LYS A 537 -4.28 -11.21 4.17
CA LYS A 537 -4.19 -12.46 3.41
C LYS A 537 -2.87 -13.19 3.69
N LEU A 538 -1.74 -12.49 3.64
CA LEU A 538 -0.42 -13.05 3.96
C LEU A 538 -0.41 -13.66 5.36
N LEU A 539 -0.90 -12.95 6.37
CA LEU A 539 -0.94 -13.40 7.75
C LEU A 539 -1.86 -14.62 7.92
N LEU A 540 -3.07 -14.59 7.38
CA LEU A 540 -4.00 -15.71 7.42
C LEU A 540 -3.41 -16.95 6.75
N ALA A 541 -2.81 -16.80 5.58
CA ALA A 541 -2.23 -17.90 4.82
C ALA A 541 -1.04 -18.53 5.54
N THR A 542 -0.16 -17.73 6.11
CA THR A 542 1.04 -18.24 6.80
C THR A 542 0.72 -18.77 8.20
N LEU A 543 -0.15 -18.12 8.95
CA LEU A 543 -0.41 -18.47 10.35
C LEU A 543 -1.50 -19.54 10.52
N ASN A 544 -2.60 -19.46 9.72
CA ASN A 544 -3.69 -20.43 9.83
C ASN A 544 -3.44 -21.70 9.00
N TRP A 545 -2.99 -21.51 7.74
CA TRP A 545 -2.85 -22.62 6.79
C TRP A 545 -1.41 -23.09 6.61
N GLN A 546 -0.46 -22.52 7.37
CA GLN A 546 0.96 -22.93 7.40
C GLN A 546 1.61 -22.89 5.99
N LEU A 547 1.14 -22.02 5.12
CA LEU A 547 1.73 -21.83 3.78
C LEU A 547 3.07 -21.10 3.90
N THR A 548 4.00 -21.43 3.00
CA THR A 548 5.23 -20.66 2.85
C THR A 548 4.91 -19.23 2.37
N PRO A 549 5.81 -18.25 2.55
CA PRO A 549 5.57 -16.89 2.06
C PRO A 549 5.19 -16.84 0.57
N GLN A 550 5.86 -17.62 -0.29
CA GLN A 550 5.52 -17.62 -1.72
C GLN A 550 4.13 -18.20 -1.99
N GLU A 551 3.78 -19.34 -1.39
CA GLU A 551 2.45 -19.93 -1.53
C GLU A 551 1.34 -18.99 -1.04
N ALA A 552 1.58 -18.28 0.07
CA ALA A 552 0.66 -17.29 0.61
C ALA A 552 0.48 -16.07 -0.33
N ILE A 553 1.56 -15.63 -0.95
CA ILE A 553 1.58 -14.52 -1.92
C ILE A 553 0.86 -14.90 -3.20
N ASP A 554 1.03 -16.14 -3.67
CA ASP A 554 0.43 -16.67 -4.91
C ASP A 554 -1.08 -16.85 -4.83
N LEU A 555 -1.67 -16.87 -3.64
CA LEU A 555 -3.14 -16.91 -3.47
C LEU A 555 -3.80 -15.71 -4.14
N PRO A 556 -5.04 -15.89 -4.66
CA PRO A 556 -5.84 -14.78 -5.15
C PRO A 556 -6.00 -13.67 -4.12
N ASN A 557 -6.04 -12.43 -4.56
CA ASN A 557 -6.31 -11.28 -3.70
C ASN A 557 -7.81 -11.03 -3.56
N PHE A 558 -8.22 -10.48 -2.42
CA PHE A 558 -9.62 -10.19 -2.07
C PHE A 558 -9.70 -9.11 -0.99
N GLY A 559 -10.88 -8.52 -0.80
CA GLY A 559 -11.12 -7.55 0.26
C GLY A 559 -12.46 -6.84 0.19
N SER A 560 -12.66 -5.86 1.06
CA SER A 560 -13.74 -4.88 0.99
C SER A 560 -13.33 -3.62 1.75
N LEU A 561 -13.53 -2.46 1.14
CA LEU A 561 -13.22 -1.14 1.74
C LEU A 561 -14.44 -0.51 2.43
N ASN A 562 -15.38 -1.32 2.87
CA ASN A 562 -16.73 -0.97 3.36
C ASN A 562 -17.75 -0.68 2.26
N GLY A 563 -17.55 -1.25 1.08
CA GLY A 563 -18.43 -1.23 -0.08
C GLY A 563 -18.54 -2.63 -0.69
N PRO A 564 -18.37 -2.77 -2.01
CA PRO A 564 -18.38 -4.06 -2.69
C PRO A 564 -17.38 -5.06 -2.12
N THR A 565 -17.67 -6.34 -2.28
CA THR A 565 -16.67 -7.40 -2.10
C THR A 565 -15.77 -7.41 -3.35
N LEU A 566 -14.48 -7.20 -3.15
CA LEU A 566 -13.47 -7.13 -4.20
C LEU A 566 -12.79 -8.48 -4.34
N LEU A 567 -12.75 -9.01 -5.55
CA LEU A 567 -12.06 -10.24 -5.90
C LEU A 567 -11.08 -9.98 -7.05
N GLU A 568 -9.92 -10.62 -7.02
CA GLU A 568 -8.94 -10.53 -8.10
C GLU A 568 -9.52 -11.14 -9.38
N GLU A 569 -9.53 -10.35 -10.45
CA GLU A 569 -10.11 -10.70 -11.74
C GLU A 569 -9.51 -11.99 -12.30
N GLY A 570 -10.37 -12.90 -12.79
CA GLY A 570 -9.98 -14.17 -13.37
C GLY A 570 -9.37 -15.19 -12.41
N ARG A 571 -9.34 -14.93 -11.10
CA ARG A 571 -8.71 -15.81 -10.11
C ARG A 571 -9.71 -16.58 -9.23
N PHE A 572 -11.00 -16.29 -9.36
CA PHE A 572 -12.07 -16.98 -8.62
C PHE A 572 -13.03 -17.66 -9.59
N PRO A 573 -13.52 -18.90 -9.29
CA PRO A 573 -14.51 -19.57 -10.12
C PRO A 573 -15.82 -18.77 -10.20
N PRO A 574 -16.54 -18.76 -11.33
CA PRO A 574 -17.83 -18.05 -11.45
C PRO A 574 -18.84 -18.42 -10.36
N VAL A 575 -18.95 -19.72 -10.03
CA VAL A 575 -19.85 -20.20 -8.97
C VAL A 575 -19.56 -19.53 -7.62
N PHE A 576 -18.31 -19.20 -7.34
CA PHE A 576 -17.92 -18.51 -6.11
C PHE A 576 -18.49 -17.08 -6.06
N VAL A 577 -18.51 -16.41 -7.19
CA VAL A 577 -19.10 -15.07 -7.35
C VAL A 577 -20.62 -15.14 -7.19
N ASP A 578 -21.25 -16.15 -7.81
CA ASP A 578 -22.71 -16.38 -7.73
C ASP A 578 -23.16 -16.69 -6.29
N ASP A 579 -22.39 -17.51 -5.56
CA ASP A 579 -22.66 -17.83 -4.16
C ASP A 579 -22.61 -16.58 -3.27
N LEU A 580 -21.59 -15.72 -3.45
CA LEU A 580 -21.53 -14.44 -2.74
C LEU A 580 -22.69 -13.52 -3.13
N GLY A 581 -23.05 -13.47 -4.41
CA GLY A 581 -24.21 -12.72 -4.91
C GLY A 581 -25.52 -13.18 -4.26
N SER A 582 -25.69 -14.49 -4.04
CA SER A 582 -26.87 -15.07 -3.38
C SER A 582 -26.99 -14.64 -1.93
N LEU A 583 -25.89 -14.35 -1.25
CA LEU A 583 -25.81 -13.75 0.09
C LEU A 583 -26.02 -12.22 0.07
N GLY A 584 -26.29 -11.62 -1.08
CA GLY A 584 -26.54 -10.19 -1.25
C GLY A 584 -25.29 -9.31 -1.34
N HIS A 585 -24.10 -9.90 -1.55
CA HIS A 585 -22.91 -9.11 -1.86
C HIS A 585 -23.02 -8.46 -3.24
N GLU A 586 -22.63 -7.21 -3.33
CA GLU A 586 -22.16 -6.62 -4.57
C GLU A 586 -20.71 -7.09 -4.75
N VAL A 587 -20.42 -7.83 -5.82
CA VAL A 587 -19.09 -8.38 -6.10
C VAL A 587 -18.48 -7.65 -7.27
N SER A 588 -17.30 -7.06 -7.07
CA SER A 588 -16.50 -6.43 -8.11
C SER A 588 -15.24 -7.24 -8.36
N GLN A 589 -15.05 -7.71 -9.59
CA GLN A 589 -13.81 -8.33 -10.02
C GLN A 589 -12.92 -7.27 -10.63
N ILE A 590 -11.76 -7.04 -10.02
CA ILE A 590 -10.80 -6.02 -10.44
C ILE A 590 -9.39 -6.61 -10.50
N GLY A 591 -8.53 -6.03 -11.30
CA GLY A 591 -7.11 -6.35 -11.27
C GLY A 591 -6.49 -5.91 -9.93
N MET A 592 -6.08 -6.83 -9.06
CA MET A 592 -5.54 -6.52 -7.73
C MET A 592 -4.02 -6.69 -7.71
N SER A 593 -3.28 -5.64 -8.08
CA SER A 593 -1.81 -5.63 -8.17
C SER A 593 -1.14 -5.47 -6.81
N SER A 594 -1.21 -6.48 -5.95
CA SER A 594 -0.36 -6.52 -4.77
C SER A 594 1.13 -6.51 -5.16
N GLY A 595 1.99 -6.24 -4.20
CA GLY A 595 3.45 -6.33 -4.36
C GLY A 595 4.03 -6.88 -3.07
N LEU A 596 3.41 -7.94 -2.56
CA LEU A 596 3.79 -8.59 -1.31
C LEU A 596 5.26 -9.01 -1.33
N GLN A 597 5.96 -8.66 -0.27
CA GLN A 597 7.31 -9.13 0.01
C GLN A 597 7.30 -9.69 1.42
N ALA A 598 7.78 -10.92 1.59
CA ALA A 598 7.75 -11.55 2.89
C ALA A 598 8.92 -12.51 3.10
N ILE A 599 9.41 -12.56 4.34
CA ILE A 599 10.44 -13.50 4.80
C ILE A 599 9.93 -14.12 6.09
N SER A 600 9.82 -15.44 6.14
CA SER A 600 9.54 -16.19 7.36
C SER A 600 10.80 -16.86 7.89
N ARG A 601 10.87 -16.99 9.20
CA ARG A 601 11.90 -17.74 9.92
C ARG A 601 11.27 -18.96 10.60
N GLY A 602 11.88 -20.09 10.43
CA GLY A 602 11.44 -21.35 11.05
C GLY A 602 12.62 -22.25 11.37
N VAL A 603 12.33 -23.46 11.85
CA VAL A 603 13.36 -24.46 12.25
C VAL A 603 14.33 -24.81 11.12
N ARG A 604 13.92 -24.62 9.86
CA ARG A 604 14.72 -24.95 8.65
C ARG A 604 15.33 -23.70 8.01
N GLY A 605 15.62 -22.65 8.79
CA GLY A 605 16.18 -21.41 8.28
C GLY A 605 15.13 -20.42 7.80
N LEU A 606 15.46 -19.64 6.80
CA LEU A 606 14.64 -18.57 6.20
C LEU A 606 13.92 -19.07 4.94
N SER A 607 12.68 -18.63 4.77
CA SER A 607 11.94 -18.77 3.52
C SER A 607 11.44 -17.41 3.07
N GLY A 608 11.57 -17.09 1.80
CA GLY A 608 11.16 -15.82 1.24
C GLY A 608 10.20 -15.95 0.07
N GLY A 609 9.35 -14.94 -0.11
CA GLY A 609 8.43 -14.82 -1.25
C GLY A 609 8.39 -13.39 -1.77
N ALA A 610 8.22 -13.26 -3.09
CA ALA A 610 8.04 -12.01 -3.80
C ALA A 610 6.83 -12.11 -4.73
N ASP A 611 6.10 -11.02 -4.90
CA ASP A 611 4.82 -11.02 -5.62
C ASP A 611 5.01 -11.19 -7.13
N PRO A 612 4.39 -12.23 -7.73
CA PRO A 612 4.47 -12.46 -9.18
C PRO A 612 3.72 -11.41 -10.01
N ARG A 613 2.92 -10.54 -9.37
CA ARG A 613 2.19 -9.44 -10.02
C ARG A 613 3.08 -8.21 -10.24
N ARG A 614 4.31 -8.25 -9.73
CA ARG A 614 5.36 -7.23 -9.89
C ARG A 614 6.70 -7.87 -10.21
N GLU A 615 7.74 -7.07 -10.38
CA GLU A 615 9.11 -7.50 -10.73
C GLU A 615 9.93 -7.94 -9.51
N GLY A 616 9.31 -8.12 -8.33
CA GLY A 616 10.00 -8.36 -7.07
C GLY A 616 10.83 -9.65 -7.03
N ARG A 617 11.85 -9.66 -6.17
CA ARG A 617 12.73 -10.81 -5.96
C ARG A 617 13.22 -10.90 -4.53
N VAL A 618 13.43 -12.13 -4.06
CA VAL A 618 14.18 -12.43 -2.84
C VAL A 618 15.62 -12.77 -3.19
N VAL A 619 16.56 -12.14 -2.48
CA VAL A 619 18.01 -12.41 -2.58
C VAL A 619 18.55 -12.65 -1.18
N GLY A 620 19.37 -13.68 -1.00
CA GLY A 620 19.93 -14.01 0.31
C GLY A 620 20.88 -15.19 0.25
N GLU A 621 21.30 -15.69 1.42
CA GLU A 621 22.22 -16.82 1.64
C GLU A 621 21.71 -17.76 2.73
#